data_a9320eebd6872804a637d328691f2f32
#
_entry.id   a9320eebd6872804a637d328691f2f32
#
_cell.length_a   1.000
_cell.length_b   1.000
_cell.length_c   1.000
_cell.angle_alpha   90.00
_cell.angle_beta   90.00
_cell.angle_gamma   90.00
#
_symmetry.space_group_name_H-M   'P 1'
#
loop_
_entity.id
_entity.type
_entity.pdbx_description
1 polymer ?
#
loop_
_entity_poly.entity_id
_entity_poly.type
_entity_poly.pdbx_seq_one_letter_code
_entity_poly.pdbx_strand_id
1 'polypeptide(L)'
;PEFRILKIAPYEGFVQGMPEVTESRDPSLADTVRIFPHKMKGEGHYLALVQKGEPCDRVKGELTGGKGKKKLPEELEEFLNDVKKEIRTDLLDIHGERVYVMPAGLPNLKGLRFLRTGLLLGELKKKRFEPSQAFAMTLKKDDYEKIVDLPLEDDRVSRYLKGETLDVDDLVETKQKAGIWSAWMVIHWDGESLLMEL
;
A
#
# COMPACT_ATOMS: atom_id res chain seq x y z
N PRO A 1 -19.06 -22.34 -6.41
CA PRO A 1 -19.71 -21.07 -6.11
C PRO A 1 -20.01 -20.36 -7.42
N GLU A 2 -21.25 -19.97 -7.60
CA GLU A 2 -21.65 -19.24 -8.78
C GLU A 2 -21.31 -17.77 -8.61
N PHE A 3 -20.71 -17.21 -9.63
CA PHE A 3 -20.47 -15.77 -9.71
C PHE A 3 -21.45 -15.18 -10.72
N ARG A 4 -21.91 -13.97 -10.45
CA ARG A 4 -22.71 -13.19 -11.39
C ARG A 4 -22.01 -11.90 -11.74
N ILE A 5 -22.11 -11.49 -12.98
CA ILE A 5 -21.64 -10.19 -13.43
C ILE A 5 -22.71 -9.16 -13.05
N LEU A 6 -22.26 -8.06 -12.47
CA LEU A 6 -23.10 -6.92 -12.16
C LEU A 6 -22.85 -5.82 -13.18
N LYS A 7 -23.92 -5.10 -13.52
CA LYS A 7 -23.83 -3.97 -14.43
C LYS A 7 -23.00 -2.84 -13.81
N ILE A 8 -22.01 -2.37 -14.55
CA ILE A 8 -21.23 -1.20 -14.19
C ILE A 8 -21.97 0.05 -14.59
N ALA A 9 -22.01 1.07 -13.72
CA ALA A 9 -22.65 2.34 -14.03
C ALA A 9 -21.99 2.98 -15.26
N PRO A 10 -22.78 3.57 -16.17
CA PRO A 10 -22.26 4.20 -17.36
C PRO A 10 -21.40 5.43 -17.00
N TYR A 11 -20.31 5.59 -17.73
CA TYR A 11 -19.42 6.74 -17.62
C TYR A 11 -18.99 7.17 -19.04
N GLU A 12 -18.65 8.43 -19.21
CA GLU A 12 -18.22 8.96 -20.50
C GLU A 12 -16.99 8.19 -21.02
N GLY A 13 -17.04 7.71 -22.26
CA GLY A 13 -15.99 6.90 -22.87
C GLY A 13 -16.07 5.39 -22.60
N PHE A 14 -16.97 4.93 -21.73
CA PHE A 14 -17.20 3.50 -21.49
C PHE A 14 -17.96 2.88 -22.66
N VAL A 15 -17.49 1.73 -23.09
CA VAL A 15 -18.13 0.89 -24.11
C VAL A 15 -18.56 -0.42 -23.47
N GLN A 16 -19.79 -0.84 -23.72
CA GLN A 16 -20.27 -2.14 -23.22
C GLN A 16 -19.41 -3.30 -23.71
N GLY A 17 -19.34 -4.35 -22.91
CA GLY A 17 -18.73 -5.60 -23.34
C GLY A 17 -19.42 -6.17 -24.57
N MET A 18 -18.71 -6.98 -25.32
CA MET A 18 -19.14 -7.54 -26.62
C MET A 18 -19.23 -9.06 -26.52
N PRO A 19 -20.38 -9.62 -26.07
CA PRO A 19 -20.55 -11.07 -25.98
C PRO A 19 -20.31 -11.81 -27.31
N GLU A 20 -20.67 -11.16 -28.42
CA GLU A 20 -20.58 -11.71 -29.76
C GLU A 20 -19.15 -12.03 -30.22
N VAL A 21 -18.12 -11.41 -29.62
CA VAL A 21 -16.72 -11.67 -29.95
C VAL A 21 -16.07 -12.72 -29.05
N THR A 22 -16.83 -13.29 -28.13
CA THR A 22 -16.34 -14.34 -27.21
C THR A 22 -16.84 -15.72 -27.62
N GLU A 23 -16.09 -16.75 -27.27
CA GLU A 23 -16.50 -18.14 -27.52
C GLU A 23 -17.79 -18.50 -26.79
N SER A 24 -17.93 -18.09 -25.55
CA SER A 24 -19.08 -18.38 -24.69
C SER A 24 -20.35 -17.66 -25.13
N ARG A 25 -20.22 -16.50 -25.77
CA ARG A 25 -21.34 -15.60 -26.14
C ARG A 25 -22.31 -15.33 -24.99
N ASP A 26 -21.78 -15.40 -23.73
CA ASP A 26 -22.61 -15.17 -22.54
C ASP A 26 -23.16 -13.73 -22.54
N PRO A 27 -24.48 -13.54 -22.57
CA PRO A 27 -25.09 -12.22 -22.65
C PRO A 27 -24.76 -11.32 -21.43
N SER A 28 -24.43 -11.90 -20.28
CA SER A 28 -24.03 -11.14 -19.10
C SER A 28 -22.73 -10.33 -19.31
N LEU A 29 -21.91 -10.71 -20.30
CA LEU A 29 -20.71 -9.96 -20.66
C LEU A 29 -21.03 -8.55 -21.20
N ALA A 30 -22.26 -8.28 -21.64
CA ALA A 30 -22.69 -6.93 -22.00
C ALA A 30 -22.71 -5.97 -20.81
N ASP A 31 -22.78 -6.48 -19.57
CA ASP A 31 -22.72 -5.68 -18.35
C ASP A 31 -21.29 -5.29 -17.94
N THR A 32 -20.28 -5.84 -18.62
CA THR A 32 -18.88 -5.44 -18.47
C THR A 32 -18.58 -4.18 -19.30
N VAL A 33 -17.40 -3.60 -19.09
CA VAL A 33 -17.00 -2.37 -19.78
C VAL A 33 -15.64 -2.54 -20.46
N ARG A 34 -15.52 -1.94 -21.64
CA ARG A 34 -14.24 -1.75 -22.34
C ARG A 34 -13.93 -0.28 -22.41
N ILE A 35 -12.69 0.07 -22.10
CA ILE A 35 -12.14 1.41 -22.23
C ILE A 35 -11.16 1.38 -23.40
N PHE A 36 -11.38 2.25 -24.36
CA PHE A 36 -10.52 2.36 -25.55
C PHE A 36 -9.76 3.68 -25.55
N PRO A 37 -8.45 3.67 -25.87
CA PRO A 37 -7.64 4.89 -25.86
C PRO A 37 -8.11 5.97 -26.81
N HIS A 38 -8.81 5.60 -27.88
CA HIS A 38 -9.35 6.56 -28.86
C HIS A 38 -10.69 7.20 -28.41
N LYS A 39 -11.31 6.70 -27.34
CA LYS A 39 -12.56 7.24 -26.77
C LYS A 39 -12.35 7.94 -25.45
N MET A 40 -11.27 7.65 -24.77
CA MET A 40 -10.98 8.14 -23.43
C MET A 40 -9.47 8.35 -23.28
N LYS A 41 -9.05 9.44 -22.65
CA LYS A 41 -7.62 9.67 -22.39
C LYS A 41 -7.13 8.62 -21.39
N GLY A 42 -6.10 7.86 -21.77
CA GLY A 42 -5.52 6.81 -20.94
C GLY A 42 -5.23 5.54 -21.74
N GLU A 43 -4.92 4.47 -21.04
CA GLU A 43 -4.68 3.14 -21.61
C GLU A 43 -5.99 2.39 -21.82
N GLY A 44 -5.94 1.34 -22.65
CA GLY A 44 -7.08 0.44 -22.84
C GLY A 44 -7.26 -0.46 -21.63
N HIS A 45 -8.51 -0.55 -21.13
CA HIS A 45 -8.85 -1.41 -20.01
C HIS A 45 -10.11 -2.22 -20.25
N TYR A 46 -10.23 -3.31 -19.51
CA TYR A 46 -11.45 -4.10 -19.40
C TYR A 46 -11.85 -4.15 -17.92
N LEU A 47 -13.12 -3.84 -17.65
CA LEU A 47 -13.68 -3.84 -16.30
C LEU A 47 -14.84 -4.85 -16.22
N ALA A 48 -14.83 -5.66 -15.19
CA ALA A 48 -15.92 -6.55 -14.84
C ALA A 48 -16.19 -6.47 -13.34
N LEU A 49 -17.41 -6.18 -12.96
CA LEU A 49 -17.84 -6.24 -11.57
C LEU A 49 -18.50 -7.59 -11.33
N VAL A 50 -17.90 -8.39 -10.46
CA VAL A 50 -18.33 -9.78 -10.22
C VAL A 50 -18.76 -9.92 -8.77
N GLN A 51 -19.95 -10.45 -8.55
CA GLN A 51 -20.45 -10.78 -7.23
C GLN A 51 -20.47 -12.31 -7.07
N LYS A 52 -19.88 -12.79 -6.00
CA LYS A 52 -20.04 -14.18 -5.58
C LYS A 52 -21.48 -14.38 -5.09
N GLY A 53 -22.11 -15.49 -5.50
CA GLY A 53 -23.43 -15.90 -5.02
C GLY A 53 -23.46 -16.13 -3.51
N GLU A 54 -24.15 -17.18 -3.05
CA GLU A 54 -24.30 -17.49 -1.63
C GLU A 54 -23.01 -17.28 -0.80
N PRO A 55 -23.14 -16.77 0.45
CA PRO A 55 -22.00 -16.70 1.37
C PRO A 55 -21.39 -18.09 1.49
N CYS A 56 -20.20 -18.28 0.98
CA CYS A 56 -19.44 -19.47 1.26
C CYS A 56 -19.21 -19.51 2.78
N ASP A 57 -19.57 -20.61 3.43
CA ASP A 57 -19.08 -20.85 4.78
C ASP A 57 -17.59 -20.57 4.79
N ARG A 58 -17.19 -19.55 5.55
CA ARG A 58 -15.78 -19.26 5.70
C ARG A 58 -15.13 -20.54 6.12
N VAL A 59 -14.25 -21.08 5.30
CA VAL A 59 -13.41 -22.19 5.72
C VAL A 59 -12.79 -21.74 7.03
N LYS A 60 -13.22 -22.34 8.13
CA LYS A 60 -12.61 -22.16 9.45
C LYS A 60 -11.24 -22.84 9.43
N GLY A 61 -10.33 -22.31 8.57
CA GLY A 61 -8.93 -22.62 8.70
C GLY A 61 -8.44 -22.01 10.02
N GLU A 62 -7.49 -22.64 10.66
CA GLU A 62 -6.76 -22.02 11.75
C GLU A 62 -6.25 -20.67 11.26
N LEU A 63 -6.86 -19.61 11.77
CA LEU A 63 -6.40 -18.27 11.52
C LEU A 63 -4.99 -18.18 12.11
N THR A 64 -4.02 -17.74 11.35
CA THR A 64 -2.71 -17.43 11.89
C THR A 64 -2.88 -16.28 12.88
N GLY A 65 -3.15 -16.64 14.12
CA GLY A 65 -2.92 -15.76 15.25
C GLY A 65 -1.43 -15.49 15.33
N GLY A 66 -1.05 -14.27 15.68
CA GLY A 66 0.35 -13.88 15.77
C GLY A 66 1.15 -14.94 16.49
N LYS A 67 2.17 -15.42 15.88
CA LYS A 67 3.18 -16.26 16.53
C LYS A 67 3.76 -15.39 17.63
N GLY A 68 3.53 -15.72 18.88
CA GLY A 68 3.84 -14.95 20.08
C GLY A 68 5.09 -14.04 19.95
N LYS A 69 5.22 -13.04 20.82
CA LYS A 69 6.27 -12.00 20.79
C LYS A 69 7.62 -12.58 20.43
N LYS A 70 7.99 -12.52 19.14
CA LYS A 70 9.35 -12.76 18.69
C LYS A 70 10.18 -11.55 19.07
N LYS A 71 11.39 -11.75 19.52
CA LYS A 71 12.35 -10.66 19.68
C LYS A 71 12.55 -10.05 18.30
N LEU A 72 12.25 -8.78 18.17
CA LEU A 72 12.44 -8.03 16.92
C LEU A 72 13.92 -7.70 16.75
N PRO A 73 14.41 -7.54 15.51
CA PRO A 73 15.73 -6.95 15.26
C PRO A 73 15.81 -5.55 15.85
N GLU A 74 16.95 -5.19 16.38
CA GLU A 74 17.18 -3.91 17.06
C GLU A 74 16.86 -2.71 16.16
N GLU A 75 17.26 -2.78 14.88
CA GLU A 75 17.03 -1.74 13.89
C GLU A 75 15.54 -1.51 13.63
N LEU A 76 14.73 -2.57 13.70
CA LEU A 76 13.28 -2.48 13.56
C LEU A 76 12.63 -1.92 14.82
N GLU A 77 13.12 -2.30 16.01
CA GLU A 77 12.63 -1.75 17.28
C GLU A 77 12.90 -0.24 17.37
N GLU A 78 14.11 0.19 16.99
CA GLU A 78 14.47 1.62 16.95
C GLU A 78 13.53 2.41 16.03
N PHE A 79 13.29 1.91 14.82
CA PHE A 79 12.35 2.54 13.89
C PHE A 79 10.94 2.62 14.45
N LEU A 80 10.44 1.53 15.03
CA LEU A 80 9.07 1.47 15.57
C LEU A 80 8.87 2.42 16.76
N ASN A 81 9.92 2.81 17.47
CA ASN A 81 9.84 3.80 18.56
C ASN A 81 9.47 5.21 18.05
N ASP A 82 9.82 5.53 16.81
CA ASP A 82 9.47 6.81 16.17
C ASP A 82 8.03 6.77 15.58
N VAL A 83 7.43 5.58 15.46
CA VAL A 83 6.08 5.38 14.90
C VAL A 83 5.04 5.42 16.02
N LYS A 84 4.19 6.43 16.01
CA LYS A 84 3.08 6.59 16.99
C LYS A 84 1.84 5.78 16.60
N LYS A 85 1.70 5.44 15.32
CA LYS A 85 0.67 4.53 14.84
C LYS A 85 0.81 3.16 15.46
N GLU A 86 -0.27 2.61 15.98
CA GLU A 86 -0.26 1.26 16.56
C GLU A 86 0.06 0.22 15.47
N ILE A 87 1.21 -0.42 15.60
CA ILE A 87 1.63 -1.54 14.76
C ILE A 87 1.54 -2.83 15.57
N ARG A 88 0.73 -3.75 15.10
CA ARG A 88 0.59 -5.06 15.72
C ARG A 88 1.84 -5.91 15.47
N THR A 89 2.77 -5.87 16.42
CA THR A 89 4.05 -6.59 16.32
C THR A 89 3.90 -8.11 16.30
N ASP A 90 2.78 -8.64 16.83
CA ASP A 90 2.41 -10.04 16.76
C ASP A 90 2.05 -10.51 15.33
N LEU A 91 1.72 -9.59 14.45
CA LEU A 91 1.42 -9.84 13.03
C LEU A 91 2.60 -9.57 12.09
N LEU A 92 3.78 -9.26 12.63
CA LEU A 92 4.95 -9.07 11.80
C LEU A 92 5.49 -10.41 11.26
N ASP A 93 5.77 -10.41 9.97
CA ASP A 93 6.36 -11.55 9.27
C ASP A 93 7.60 -11.09 8.50
N ILE A 94 8.73 -11.77 8.75
CA ILE A 94 10.03 -11.41 8.20
C ILE A 94 10.45 -12.48 7.19
N HIS A 95 10.56 -12.07 5.93
CA HIS A 95 11.03 -12.90 4.82
C HIS A 95 12.34 -12.36 4.24
N GLY A 96 13.44 -13.01 4.58
CA GLY A 96 14.77 -12.50 4.24
C GLY A 96 14.97 -11.13 4.92
N GLU A 97 15.20 -10.11 4.14
CA GLU A 97 15.34 -8.73 4.64
C GLU A 97 13.99 -7.99 4.76
N ARG A 98 12.92 -8.48 4.15
CA ARG A 98 11.64 -7.79 4.08
C ARG A 98 10.75 -8.08 5.28
N VAL A 99 10.19 -7.02 5.83
CA VAL A 99 9.27 -7.05 6.98
C VAL A 99 7.87 -6.68 6.51
N TYR A 100 6.89 -7.54 6.79
CA TYR A 100 5.50 -7.32 6.43
C TYR A 100 4.63 -7.26 7.68
N VAL A 101 3.61 -6.42 7.65
CA VAL A 101 2.49 -6.46 8.60
C VAL A 101 1.37 -7.28 7.96
N MET A 102 1.12 -8.44 8.53
CA MET A 102 0.11 -9.38 8.03
C MET A 102 -1.30 -8.93 8.42
N PRO A 103 -2.31 -9.15 7.58
CA PRO A 103 -3.70 -8.94 7.99
C PRO A 103 -4.07 -9.91 9.12
N ALA A 104 -4.85 -9.42 10.08
CA ALA A 104 -5.41 -10.28 11.12
C ALA A 104 -6.37 -11.31 10.49
N GLY A 105 -6.31 -12.54 10.98
CA GLY A 105 -7.21 -13.60 10.52
C GLY A 105 -6.87 -14.16 9.12
N LEU A 106 -5.64 -14.02 8.67
CA LEU A 106 -5.18 -14.68 7.46
C LEU A 106 -5.12 -16.20 7.70
N PRO A 107 -5.64 -17.03 6.78
CA PRO A 107 -5.53 -18.49 6.89
C PRO A 107 -4.08 -18.94 6.76
N ASN A 108 -3.78 -20.15 7.23
CA ASN A 108 -2.45 -20.72 7.08
C ASN A 108 -2.08 -20.84 5.60
N LEU A 109 -1.02 -20.15 5.19
CA LEU A 109 -0.52 -20.10 3.81
C LEU A 109 0.51 -21.19 3.50
N LYS A 110 0.71 -22.16 4.38
CA LYS A 110 1.67 -23.25 4.19
C LYS A 110 1.39 -23.99 2.88
N GLY A 111 2.41 -24.11 2.04
CA GLY A 111 2.31 -24.78 0.74
C GLY A 111 1.83 -23.90 -0.43
N LEU A 112 1.45 -22.64 -0.16
CA LEU A 112 1.14 -21.68 -1.22
C LEU A 112 2.38 -20.87 -1.61
N ARG A 113 2.50 -20.56 -2.90
CA ARG A 113 3.46 -19.56 -3.39
C ARG A 113 2.75 -18.22 -3.46
N PHE A 114 3.30 -17.22 -2.80
CA PHE A 114 2.76 -15.87 -2.82
C PHE A 114 3.90 -14.85 -2.99
N LEU A 115 3.59 -13.72 -3.58
CA LEU A 115 4.54 -12.63 -3.79
C LEU A 115 4.50 -11.61 -2.65
N ARG A 116 3.32 -11.40 -2.08
CA ARG A 116 3.08 -10.46 -0.98
C ARG A 116 1.99 -11.02 -0.07
N THR A 117 2.15 -10.83 1.22
CA THR A 117 1.22 -11.35 2.23
C THR A 117 0.60 -10.28 3.13
N GLY A 118 0.90 -9.04 2.91
CA GLY A 118 0.41 -7.94 3.72
C GLY A 118 1.03 -6.63 3.30
N LEU A 119 1.02 -5.65 4.21
CA LEU A 119 1.67 -4.37 4.01
C LEU A 119 3.17 -4.54 4.19
N LEU A 120 3.95 -4.21 3.17
CA LEU A 120 5.40 -4.13 3.30
C LEU A 120 5.74 -2.95 4.23
N LEU A 121 6.29 -3.26 5.39
CA LEU A 121 6.72 -2.24 6.36
C LEU A 121 8.05 -1.61 5.92
N GLY A 122 8.98 -2.44 5.44
CA GLY A 122 10.29 -2.02 4.98
C GLY A 122 11.26 -3.18 4.85
N GLU A 123 12.54 -2.85 4.76
CA GLU A 123 13.64 -3.82 4.61
C GLU A 123 14.70 -3.64 5.72
N LEU A 124 15.12 -4.76 6.30
CA LEU A 124 16.27 -4.82 7.21
C LEU A 124 17.56 -4.74 6.40
N LYS A 125 18.35 -3.73 6.64
CA LYS A 125 19.68 -3.58 6.07
C LYS A 125 20.74 -3.70 7.16
N LYS A 126 21.99 -3.73 6.77
CA LYS A 126 23.09 -3.78 7.73
C LYS A 126 23.04 -2.52 8.62
N LYS A 127 22.70 -2.70 9.91
CA LYS A 127 22.62 -1.65 10.94
C LYS A 127 21.56 -0.57 10.70
N ARG A 128 20.53 -0.81 9.91
CA ARG A 128 19.42 0.12 9.73
C ARG A 128 18.17 -0.60 9.23
N PHE A 129 17.03 -0.01 9.48
CA PHE A 129 15.77 -0.39 8.86
C PHE A 129 15.39 0.66 7.82
N GLU A 130 15.05 0.23 6.62
CA GLU A 130 14.58 1.09 5.54
C GLU A 130 13.07 0.92 5.38
N PRO A 131 12.25 1.88 5.84
CA PRO A 131 10.81 1.82 5.68
C PRO A 131 10.41 1.91 4.20
N SER A 132 9.27 1.31 3.86
CA SER A 132 8.79 1.30 2.50
C SER A 132 7.87 2.48 2.20
N GLN A 133 7.81 2.89 0.95
CA GLN A 133 6.82 3.85 0.46
C GLN A 133 5.38 3.38 0.75
N ALA A 134 5.10 2.07 0.61
CA ALA A 134 3.79 1.51 0.90
C ALA A 134 3.37 1.72 2.35
N PHE A 135 4.30 1.66 3.30
CA PHE A 135 4.04 1.96 4.70
C PHE A 135 3.83 3.46 4.92
N ALA A 136 4.68 4.30 4.33
CA ALA A 136 4.55 5.74 4.45
C ALA A 136 3.17 6.25 4.02
N MET A 137 2.63 5.72 2.92
CA MET A 137 1.28 6.05 2.44
C MET A 137 0.15 5.66 3.41
N THR A 138 0.42 4.89 4.46
CA THR A 138 -0.55 4.58 5.51
C THR A 138 -0.48 5.49 6.72
N LEU A 139 0.53 6.36 6.78
CA LEU A 139 0.77 7.26 7.90
C LEU A 139 0.01 8.56 7.72
N LYS A 140 -0.45 9.11 8.84
CA LYS A 140 -0.95 10.48 8.94
C LYS A 140 0.09 11.35 9.63
N LYS A 141 -0.10 12.66 9.59
CA LYS A 141 0.80 13.64 10.21
C LYS A 141 1.18 13.30 11.66
N ASP A 142 0.24 12.80 12.45
CA ASP A 142 0.46 12.51 13.86
C ASP A 142 1.00 11.09 14.12
N ASP A 143 1.12 10.26 13.09
CA ASP A 143 1.50 8.85 13.20
C ASP A 143 3.02 8.63 13.23
N TYR A 144 3.82 9.64 12.91
CA TYR A 144 5.28 9.55 12.87
C TYR A 144 5.93 10.79 13.49
N GLU A 145 7.07 10.62 14.15
CA GLU A 145 7.70 11.72 14.87
C GLU A 145 8.46 12.69 13.96
N LYS A 146 9.10 12.14 12.92
CA LYS A 146 9.94 12.93 12.00
C LYS A 146 9.18 13.22 10.72
N ILE A 147 8.52 14.38 10.69
CA ILE A 147 7.67 14.80 9.55
C ILE A 147 8.14 16.15 9.03
N VAL A 148 8.18 16.28 7.72
CA VAL A 148 8.17 17.56 7.02
C VAL A 148 6.76 17.82 6.51
N ASP A 149 6.12 18.84 7.03
CA ASP A 149 4.79 19.26 6.62
C ASP A 149 4.90 20.42 5.63
N LEU A 150 4.50 20.16 4.39
CA LEU A 150 4.55 21.15 3.32
C LEU A 150 3.11 21.49 2.89
N PRO A 151 2.72 22.77 2.92
CA PRO A 151 1.45 23.18 2.31
C PRO A 151 1.48 22.92 0.78
N LEU A 152 0.32 22.67 0.20
CA LEU A 152 0.22 22.29 -1.22
C LEU A 152 0.81 23.34 -2.17
N GLU A 153 0.77 24.62 -1.77
CA GLU A 153 1.28 25.77 -2.52
C GLU A 153 2.80 25.92 -2.42
N ASP A 154 3.47 25.14 -1.56
CA ASP A 154 4.92 25.18 -1.44
C ASP A 154 5.59 24.58 -2.67
N ASP A 155 6.47 25.33 -3.32
CA ASP A 155 7.21 24.89 -4.52
C ASP A 155 7.98 23.59 -4.29
N ARG A 156 8.38 23.32 -3.05
CA ARG A 156 9.08 22.09 -2.68
C ARG A 156 8.26 20.84 -2.94
N VAL A 157 6.93 20.90 -2.85
CA VAL A 157 6.05 19.77 -3.20
C VAL A 157 6.22 19.41 -4.68
N SER A 158 6.16 20.41 -5.57
CA SER A 158 6.35 20.20 -7.00
C SER A 158 7.76 19.71 -7.34
N ARG A 159 8.77 20.25 -6.69
CA ARG A 159 10.18 19.86 -6.87
C ARG A 159 10.41 18.42 -6.40
N TYR A 160 9.85 18.04 -5.26
CA TYR A 160 9.92 16.68 -4.77
C TYR A 160 9.31 15.67 -5.75
N LEU A 161 8.11 15.96 -6.26
CA LEU A 161 7.43 15.10 -7.25
C LEU A 161 8.21 14.97 -8.57
N LYS A 162 9.10 15.91 -8.88
CA LYS A 162 10.04 15.84 -10.00
C LYS A 162 11.33 15.07 -9.67
N GLY A 163 11.51 14.61 -8.43
CA GLY A 163 12.72 13.92 -7.98
C GLY A 163 13.90 14.86 -7.69
N GLU A 164 13.64 16.14 -7.42
CA GLU A 164 14.68 17.11 -7.03
C GLU A 164 15.02 16.98 -5.54
N THR A 165 16.28 17.29 -5.20
CA THR A 165 16.69 17.43 -3.82
C THR A 165 16.05 18.67 -3.20
N LEU A 166 15.55 18.55 -1.97
CA LEU A 166 14.93 19.66 -1.24
C LEU A 166 15.84 20.17 -0.13
N ASP A 167 15.82 21.47 0.07
CA ASP A 167 16.31 22.12 1.27
C ASP A 167 15.13 22.26 2.25
N VAL A 168 15.29 21.66 3.44
CA VAL A 168 14.26 21.61 4.48
C VAL A 168 14.81 22.12 5.82
N ASP A 169 15.96 22.77 5.85
CA ASP A 169 16.61 23.24 7.07
C ASP A 169 15.75 24.22 7.86
N ASP A 170 14.86 24.94 7.19
CA ASP A 170 13.88 25.85 7.80
C ASP A 170 12.70 25.14 8.50
N LEU A 171 12.47 23.86 8.19
CA LEU A 171 11.34 23.09 8.68
C LEU A 171 11.72 22.07 9.76
N VAL A 172 13.00 21.73 9.83
CA VAL A 172 13.50 20.76 10.80
C VAL A 172 14.09 21.54 11.98
N GLU A 173 13.48 21.44 13.15
CA GLU A 173 14.12 21.93 14.37
C GLU A 173 15.44 21.18 14.56
N THR A 174 16.54 21.86 14.30
CA THR A 174 17.92 21.37 14.40
C THR A 174 18.27 21.03 15.83
N LYS A 175 17.76 19.96 16.38
CA LYS A 175 18.21 19.36 17.64
C LYS A 175 18.96 18.05 17.48
N GLN A 176 19.30 17.66 16.27
CA GLN A 176 20.19 16.52 16.08
C GLN A 176 21.57 16.97 15.64
N LYS A 177 22.46 17.02 16.62
CA LYS A 177 23.90 17.17 16.42
C LYS A 177 24.41 16.15 15.42
N ALA A 178 25.12 16.64 14.42
CA ALA A 178 26.12 16.00 13.59
C ALA A 178 26.29 14.48 13.80
N GLY A 179 25.71 13.68 12.95
CA GLY A 179 25.94 12.26 12.92
C GLY A 179 24.91 11.56 12.07
N ILE A 180 25.25 11.36 10.80
CA ILE A 180 24.62 10.39 9.89
C ILE A 180 23.09 10.53 9.80
N TRP A 181 22.64 11.31 8.85
CA TRP A 181 21.25 11.37 8.44
C TRP A 181 20.87 10.04 7.74
N SER A 182 20.36 9.10 8.49
CA SER A 182 19.52 8.04 7.97
C SER A 182 18.09 8.26 8.44
N ALA A 183 17.59 9.45 8.18
CA ALA A 183 16.25 9.80 8.59
C ALA A 183 15.34 9.64 7.39
N TRP A 184 14.52 8.62 7.42
CA TRP A 184 13.34 8.56 6.59
C TRP A 184 12.38 9.63 7.09
N MET A 185 11.96 10.50 6.18
CA MET A 185 11.04 11.58 6.50
C MET A 185 9.76 11.39 5.69
N VAL A 186 8.64 11.62 6.32
CA VAL A 186 7.34 11.62 5.65
C VAL A 186 7.02 13.05 5.23
N ILE A 187 6.85 13.29 3.94
CA ILE A 187 6.25 14.52 3.46
C ILE A 187 4.74 14.33 3.50
N HIS A 188 4.07 15.24 4.17
CA HIS A 188 2.64 15.28 4.28
C HIS A 188 2.12 16.56 3.62
N TRP A 189 1.13 16.45 2.72
CA TRP A 189 0.42 17.59 2.16
C TRP A 189 -1.06 17.22 1.99
N ASP A 190 -1.93 18.11 2.34
CA ASP A 190 -3.39 18.02 2.16
C ASP A 190 -4.00 16.62 2.47
N GLY A 191 -3.51 15.98 3.52
CA GLY A 191 -3.98 14.65 3.96
C GLY A 191 -3.28 13.45 3.34
N GLU A 192 -2.42 13.64 2.37
CA GLU A 192 -1.61 12.59 1.74
C GLU A 192 -0.19 12.55 2.32
N SER A 193 0.43 11.40 2.28
CA SER A 193 1.78 11.20 2.81
C SER A 193 2.69 10.51 1.80
N LEU A 194 3.93 10.98 1.68
CA LEU A 194 4.99 10.33 0.91
C LEU A 194 6.24 10.15 1.77
N LEU A 195 6.96 9.07 1.51
CA LEU A 195 8.24 8.80 2.15
C LEU A 195 9.36 9.46 1.36
N MET A 196 10.22 10.19 2.05
CA MET A 196 11.43 10.78 1.50
C MET A 196 12.66 10.16 2.15
N GLU A 197 13.65 9.78 1.35
CA GLU A 197 15.00 9.50 1.80
C GLU A 197 15.80 10.80 1.77
N LEU A 198 16.40 11.15 2.89
CA LEU A 198 17.28 12.33 3.05
C LEU A 198 18.74 11.94 2.91
#